data_6744211d14249e28d005f71b1e38a99d
#
_entry.id   6744211d14249e28d005f71b1e38a99d
#
_cell.length_a   1.000
_cell.length_b   1.000
_cell.length_c   1.000
_cell.angle_alpha   90.00
_cell.angle_beta   90.00
_cell.angle_gamma   90.00
#
_symmetry.space_group_name_H-M   'P 1'
#
loop_
_entity.id
_entity.type
_entity.pdbx_description
1 polymer ?
#
loop_
_entity_poly.entity_id
_entity_poly.type
_entity_poly.pdbx_seq_one_letter_code
_entity_poly.pdbx_strand_id
1 'polypeptide(L)'
;MVSRRRVLAAGAAVLVIGFDPVSRSWIRSAQAEPLDHLPDLDGFVALDAASLAQHSTDAGNIVTQTPVAVLFPGSVKDIQKMVKFCRKRGIKVAPRGQGHTMFGQSLVGGGLSIDMGTLNQIYSITSTSAEVDAGTTWKDLVTASSAMGFAPPVLTGFLGLSIGGTLSVGGISPTNNQGAQVDHVRELEVVTGEGELVRCSPRHQPELFEACLAGLGQCGIITRAVVDMAPVKPQVRVFLLNYVDSASFFSDLRELLDRGEFTDVSMLGFPNPAGGFIFQLSAVAYFDPAHPPDNAHLLRDLIFDPAAAQISDEAFLNYALRVDVLVDFLRSIGQWDGIIHPWYDVWLPGGQIEDYMGDVLPTLTPEDIGPSGFFLLFPQRRARFKTSLLRVPHQDEWIYLFDIFTASAAPGPDPAFATRMVTRNRNLFDMARARGGTRYPIGALQFSRFDWALHYGEEFGEFVNLKRRFDPDRILTPGPGIF
;
A
#
# COMPACT_ATOMS: atom_id res chain seq x y z
N MET A 1 0.48 -47.60 -16.69
CA MET A 1 1.67 -47.54 -15.80
C MET A 1 2.58 -46.44 -16.33
N VAL A 2 2.50 -45.24 -15.81
CA VAL A 2 3.38 -44.13 -16.16
C VAL A 2 4.56 -44.17 -15.19
N SER A 3 5.75 -44.32 -15.78
CA SER A 3 7.01 -44.52 -15.06
C SER A 3 7.32 -43.36 -14.12
N ARG A 4 7.60 -43.65 -12.84
CA ARG A 4 8.05 -42.76 -11.77
C ARG A 4 9.34 -41.96 -12.08
N ARG A 5 9.94 -42.13 -13.25
CA ARG A 5 11.20 -41.47 -13.65
C ARG A 5 11.03 -40.13 -14.40
N ARG A 6 9.82 -39.69 -14.72
CA ARG A 6 9.59 -38.43 -15.44
C ARG A 6 9.11 -37.26 -14.58
N VAL A 7 8.96 -37.43 -13.26
CA VAL A 7 8.51 -36.36 -12.33
C VAL A 7 9.70 -35.66 -11.65
N LEU A 8 10.92 -36.09 -11.84
CA LEU A 8 12.11 -35.53 -11.17
C LEU A 8 12.94 -34.56 -12.04
N ALA A 9 12.40 -34.07 -13.15
CA ALA A 9 13.09 -33.10 -14.02
C ALA A 9 12.46 -31.68 -14.00
N ALA A 10 11.57 -31.38 -13.04
CA ALA A 10 11.08 -30.02 -12.79
C ALA A 10 11.82 -29.45 -11.58
N GLY A 11 12.75 -28.55 -11.86
CA GLY A 11 13.48 -27.66 -10.98
C GLY A 11 13.53 -28.04 -9.50
N ALA A 12 14.66 -28.60 -9.05
CA ALA A 12 14.91 -28.77 -7.63
C ALA A 12 14.96 -27.38 -7.00
N ALA A 13 13.84 -26.93 -6.42
CA ALA A 13 13.85 -25.84 -5.45
C ALA A 13 14.80 -26.29 -4.33
N VAL A 14 15.92 -25.59 -4.18
CA VAL A 14 16.87 -25.86 -3.12
C VAL A 14 16.16 -25.57 -1.80
N LEU A 15 15.79 -26.61 -1.07
CA LEU A 15 15.21 -26.46 0.25
C LEU A 15 16.31 -25.99 1.20
N VAL A 16 16.36 -24.70 1.48
CA VAL A 16 17.16 -24.16 2.58
C VAL A 16 16.45 -24.54 3.87
N ILE A 17 17.10 -25.33 4.72
CA ILE A 17 16.51 -25.84 5.97
C ILE A 17 17.01 -25.11 7.21
N GLY A 18 18.01 -24.24 7.06
CA GLY A 18 18.53 -23.46 8.18
C GLY A 18 19.74 -22.62 7.82
N PHE A 19 20.22 -21.88 8.83
CA PHE A 19 21.45 -21.12 8.79
C PHE A 19 22.31 -21.54 9.97
N ASP A 20 23.60 -21.79 9.73
CA ASP A 20 24.56 -22.05 10.78
C ASP A 20 25.22 -20.72 11.24
N PRO A 21 24.93 -20.24 12.46
CA PRO A 21 25.46 -18.99 12.95
C PRO A 21 26.97 -19.03 13.23
N VAL A 22 27.54 -20.20 13.43
CA VAL A 22 28.98 -20.35 13.72
C VAL A 22 29.80 -20.21 12.45
N SER A 23 29.41 -20.92 11.40
CA SER A 23 30.04 -20.82 10.08
C SER A 23 29.50 -19.64 9.25
N ARG A 24 28.45 -18.95 9.72
CA ARG A 24 27.72 -17.87 9.00
C ARG A 24 27.29 -18.30 7.59
N SER A 25 26.75 -19.50 7.47
CA SER A 25 26.42 -20.12 6.20
C SER A 25 25.04 -20.77 6.19
N TRP A 26 24.43 -20.85 5.01
CA TRP A 26 23.15 -21.51 4.80
C TRP A 26 23.32 -23.03 4.66
N ILE A 27 22.37 -23.80 5.22
CA ILE A 27 22.34 -25.28 5.15
C ILE A 27 21.20 -25.73 4.23
N ARG A 28 21.53 -26.60 3.27
CA ARG A 28 20.54 -27.15 2.30
C ARG A 28 19.77 -28.35 2.84
N SER A 29 20.38 -29.12 3.70
CA SER A 29 19.80 -30.27 4.41
C SER A 29 20.59 -30.54 5.68
N ALA A 30 20.02 -31.29 6.63
CA ALA A 30 20.70 -31.65 7.87
C ALA A 30 22.02 -32.41 7.70
N GLN A 31 22.32 -32.86 6.48
CA GLN A 31 23.53 -33.64 6.14
C GLN A 31 24.42 -32.95 5.08
N ALA A 32 24.07 -31.73 4.64
CA ALA A 32 24.81 -31.02 3.61
C ALA A 32 25.90 -30.11 4.22
N GLU A 33 27.03 -30.01 3.52
CA GLU A 33 28.08 -29.04 3.79
C GLU A 33 27.50 -27.61 3.83
N PRO A 34 27.97 -26.73 4.72
CA PRO A 34 27.58 -25.33 4.72
C PRO A 34 27.81 -24.69 3.36
N LEU A 35 26.82 -23.92 2.88
CA LEU A 35 27.01 -23.08 1.69
C LEU A 35 27.97 -21.96 2.07
N ASP A 36 28.82 -21.52 1.15
CA ASP A 36 29.83 -20.47 1.35
C ASP A 36 29.43 -19.40 2.38
N HIS A 37 30.41 -18.83 3.05
CA HIS A 37 30.20 -17.76 4.03
C HIS A 37 29.38 -16.61 3.46
N LEU A 38 28.60 -15.95 4.32
CA LEU A 38 27.95 -14.69 3.97
C LEU A 38 29.00 -13.65 3.55
N PRO A 39 28.65 -12.76 2.59
CA PRO A 39 29.53 -11.64 2.28
C PRO A 39 29.70 -10.72 3.51
N ASP A 40 30.79 -9.98 3.55
CA ASP A 40 30.97 -8.94 4.55
C ASP A 40 29.91 -7.85 4.37
N LEU A 41 29.19 -7.53 5.45
CA LEU A 41 28.09 -6.56 5.47
C LEU A 41 28.44 -5.38 6.38
N ASP A 42 27.93 -4.22 6.03
CA ASP A 42 27.95 -3.03 6.89
C ASP A 42 26.90 -3.16 8.01
N GLY A 43 25.77 -3.84 7.71
CA GLY A 43 24.73 -4.25 8.65
C GLY A 43 24.88 -5.69 9.13
N PHE A 44 23.77 -6.37 9.36
CA PHE A 44 23.79 -7.76 9.86
C PHE A 44 22.59 -8.59 9.39
N VAL A 45 22.70 -9.90 9.50
CA VAL A 45 21.63 -10.87 9.29
C VAL A 45 21.18 -11.42 10.63
N ALA A 46 19.89 -11.27 10.95
CA ALA A 46 19.27 -11.81 12.16
C ALA A 46 18.61 -13.17 11.88
N LEU A 47 18.69 -14.05 12.88
CA LEU A 47 18.15 -15.41 12.87
C LEU A 47 17.38 -15.71 14.16
N ASP A 48 17.34 -14.75 15.08
CA ASP A 48 16.62 -14.91 16.33
C ASP A 48 15.11 -14.98 16.11
N ALA A 49 14.42 -15.66 17.01
CA ALA A 49 13.00 -15.94 16.90
C ALA A 49 12.14 -14.66 16.86
N ALA A 50 12.56 -13.59 17.52
CA ALA A 50 11.81 -12.33 17.55
C ALA A 50 11.85 -11.62 16.19
N SER A 51 13.05 -11.50 15.58
CA SER A 51 13.23 -10.92 14.25
C SER A 51 12.48 -11.73 13.19
N LEU A 52 12.55 -13.07 13.24
CA LEU A 52 11.82 -13.93 12.31
C LEU A 52 10.30 -13.80 12.48
N ALA A 53 9.80 -13.78 13.73
CA ALA A 53 8.37 -13.64 14.01
C ALA A 53 7.82 -12.30 13.50
N GLN A 54 8.54 -11.18 13.72
CA GLN A 54 8.17 -9.86 13.25
C GLN A 54 8.04 -9.80 11.71
N HIS A 55 8.84 -10.59 11.00
CA HIS A 55 8.84 -10.66 9.54
C HIS A 55 8.00 -11.82 8.97
N SER A 56 7.27 -12.55 9.82
CA SER A 56 6.44 -13.69 9.41
C SER A 56 5.01 -13.34 9.09
N THR A 57 4.52 -12.18 9.53
CA THR A 57 3.16 -11.68 9.26
C THR A 57 3.22 -10.25 8.75
N ASP A 58 2.13 -9.79 8.17
CA ASP A 58 1.89 -8.37 7.83
C ASP A 58 0.74 -7.80 8.68
N ALA A 59 0.33 -6.55 8.41
CA ALA A 59 -0.73 -5.89 9.19
C ALA A 59 -2.08 -6.63 9.11
N GLY A 60 -2.32 -7.39 8.04
CA GLY A 60 -3.55 -8.18 7.90
C GLY A 60 -3.67 -9.34 8.88
N ASN A 61 -2.55 -9.88 9.37
CA ASN A 61 -2.47 -11.07 10.23
C ASN A 61 -3.21 -12.32 9.69
N ILE A 62 -3.41 -12.39 8.36
CA ILE A 62 -4.15 -13.49 7.70
C ILE A 62 -3.19 -14.57 7.20
N VAL A 63 -2.05 -14.13 6.66
CA VAL A 63 -1.03 -15.02 6.08
C VAL A 63 0.20 -15.03 6.97
N THR A 64 0.74 -16.23 7.23
CA THR A 64 2.00 -16.39 7.95
C THR A 64 3.00 -17.09 7.04
N GLN A 65 4.14 -16.45 6.80
CA GLN A 65 5.24 -17.00 6.00
C GLN A 65 6.58 -16.66 6.68
N THR A 66 7.17 -17.60 7.39
CA THR A 66 8.40 -17.37 8.14
C THR A 66 9.61 -17.34 7.22
N PRO A 67 10.38 -16.23 7.18
CA PRO A 67 11.66 -16.20 6.47
C PRO A 67 12.69 -17.07 7.20
N VAL A 68 13.75 -17.48 6.53
CA VAL A 68 14.88 -18.18 7.17
C VAL A 68 15.88 -17.20 7.79
N ALA A 69 15.85 -15.94 7.39
CA ALA A 69 16.67 -14.87 7.94
C ALA A 69 16.09 -13.52 7.62
N VAL A 70 16.49 -12.51 8.38
CA VAL A 70 16.18 -11.10 8.15
C VAL A 70 17.50 -10.34 7.98
N LEU A 71 17.67 -9.64 6.86
CA LEU A 71 18.74 -8.68 6.66
C LEU A 71 18.33 -7.32 7.23
N PHE A 72 19.13 -6.75 8.10
CA PHE A 72 19.11 -5.35 8.52
C PHE A 72 20.28 -4.64 7.84
N PRO A 73 20.08 -4.04 6.65
CA PRO A 73 21.18 -3.47 5.88
C PRO A 73 21.74 -2.22 6.55
N GLY A 74 23.06 -2.12 6.64
CA GLY A 74 23.77 -0.90 7.04
C GLY A 74 24.03 0.03 5.85
N SER A 75 23.92 -0.50 4.63
CA SER A 75 24.06 0.25 3.37
C SER A 75 23.35 -0.45 2.22
N VAL A 76 23.15 0.27 1.10
CA VAL A 76 22.62 -0.31 -0.15
C VAL A 76 23.54 -1.42 -0.69
N LYS A 77 24.85 -1.36 -0.41
CA LYS A 77 25.79 -2.42 -0.79
C LYS A 77 25.46 -3.77 -0.15
N ASP A 78 24.90 -3.78 1.04
CA ASP A 78 24.48 -5.02 1.70
C ASP A 78 23.34 -5.67 0.94
N ILE A 79 22.36 -4.87 0.48
CA ILE A 79 21.27 -5.36 -0.35
C ILE A 79 21.82 -5.95 -1.66
N GLN A 80 22.73 -5.26 -2.35
CA GLN A 80 23.35 -5.77 -3.57
C GLN A 80 24.08 -7.10 -3.34
N LYS A 81 24.91 -7.17 -2.29
CA LYS A 81 25.67 -8.39 -1.94
C LYS A 81 24.73 -9.55 -1.62
N MET A 82 23.67 -9.29 -0.83
CA MET A 82 22.73 -10.34 -0.41
C MET A 82 21.82 -10.79 -1.55
N VAL A 83 21.38 -9.91 -2.44
CA VAL A 83 20.64 -10.31 -3.65
C VAL A 83 21.52 -11.20 -4.54
N LYS A 84 22.79 -10.83 -4.80
CA LYS A 84 23.75 -11.68 -5.54
C LYS A 84 23.99 -13.03 -4.87
N PHE A 85 24.09 -13.04 -3.54
CA PHE A 85 24.22 -14.25 -2.74
C PHE A 85 23.00 -15.15 -2.86
N CYS A 86 21.81 -14.59 -2.69
CA CYS A 86 20.55 -15.33 -2.77
C CYS A 86 20.27 -15.85 -4.20
N ARG A 87 20.53 -15.03 -5.23
CA ARG A 87 20.40 -15.42 -6.63
C ARG A 87 21.18 -16.66 -6.97
N LYS A 88 22.46 -16.72 -6.60
CA LYS A 88 23.33 -17.90 -6.85
C LYS A 88 22.82 -19.19 -6.20
N ARG A 89 21.93 -19.09 -5.22
CA ARG A 89 21.40 -20.18 -4.41
C ARG A 89 19.92 -20.45 -4.63
N GLY A 90 19.27 -19.68 -5.47
CA GLY A 90 17.82 -19.78 -5.72
C GLY A 90 16.97 -19.40 -4.49
N ILE A 91 17.53 -18.61 -3.55
CA ILE A 91 16.83 -18.13 -2.36
C ILE A 91 15.95 -16.93 -2.76
N LYS A 92 14.67 -16.96 -2.40
CA LYS A 92 13.75 -15.84 -2.62
C LYS A 92 14.06 -14.70 -1.67
N VAL A 93 13.78 -13.46 -2.11
CA VAL A 93 14.05 -12.24 -1.36
C VAL A 93 12.81 -11.36 -1.37
N ALA A 94 12.42 -10.80 -0.23
CA ALA A 94 11.38 -9.79 -0.15
C ALA A 94 11.85 -8.58 0.66
N PRO A 95 11.87 -7.37 0.08
CA PRO A 95 12.01 -6.14 0.85
C PRO A 95 10.72 -5.89 1.65
N ARG A 96 10.87 -5.45 2.89
CA ARG A 96 9.77 -5.09 3.78
C ARG A 96 10.01 -3.70 4.34
N GLY A 97 9.06 -2.79 4.12
CA GLY A 97 8.98 -1.52 4.83
C GLY A 97 8.27 -1.72 6.18
N GLN A 98 7.13 -1.06 6.36
CA GLN A 98 6.36 -1.17 7.62
C GLN A 98 5.46 -2.42 7.70
N GLY A 99 5.46 -3.28 6.66
CA GLY A 99 4.64 -4.50 6.64
C GLY A 99 3.14 -4.23 6.62
N HIS A 100 2.71 -3.14 6.02
CA HIS A 100 1.31 -2.69 6.03
C HIS A 100 0.51 -3.23 4.82
N THR A 101 0.79 -4.45 4.41
CA THR A 101 -0.04 -5.22 3.47
C THR A 101 -1.01 -6.10 4.25
N MET A 102 -2.10 -6.56 3.61
CA MET A 102 -3.18 -7.26 4.32
C MET A 102 -3.25 -8.75 4.00
N PHE A 103 -2.43 -9.25 3.05
CA PHE A 103 -2.54 -10.64 2.58
C PHE A 103 -1.19 -11.24 2.18
N GLY A 104 -0.13 -10.93 2.91
CA GLY A 104 1.17 -11.54 2.73
C GLY A 104 1.99 -11.00 1.55
N GLN A 105 1.62 -9.88 0.93
CA GLN A 105 2.30 -9.36 -0.26
C GLN A 105 3.77 -9.03 -0.01
N SER A 106 4.15 -8.65 1.21
CA SER A 106 5.54 -8.34 1.61
C SER A 106 6.28 -9.52 2.25
N LEU A 107 5.68 -10.72 2.28
CA LEU A 107 6.25 -11.88 2.97
C LEU A 107 7.04 -12.79 2.04
N VAL A 108 7.96 -13.56 2.64
CA VAL A 108 8.75 -14.59 1.95
C VAL A 108 8.97 -15.80 2.84
N GLY A 109 8.22 -16.88 2.60
CA GLY A 109 8.41 -18.15 3.30
C GLY A 109 9.71 -18.85 2.86
N GLY A 110 10.57 -19.23 3.82
CA GLY A 110 11.82 -19.92 3.54
C GLY A 110 12.87 -19.11 2.77
N GLY A 111 12.69 -17.79 2.63
CA GLY A 111 13.59 -16.88 1.95
C GLY A 111 14.23 -15.83 2.87
N LEU A 112 14.86 -14.83 2.27
CA LEU A 112 15.45 -13.69 2.97
C LEU A 112 14.46 -12.53 2.98
N SER A 113 14.05 -12.07 4.16
CA SER A 113 13.39 -10.77 4.33
C SER A 113 14.44 -9.67 4.49
N ILE A 114 14.23 -8.50 3.89
CA ILE A 114 15.09 -7.32 4.06
C ILE A 114 14.30 -6.26 4.78
N ASP A 115 14.71 -5.88 5.99
CA ASP A 115 14.14 -4.76 6.73
C ASP A 115 14.66 -3.44 6.15
N MET A 116 13.82 -2.76 5.39
CA MET A 116 14.18 -1.49 4.76
C MET A 116 14.19 -0.31 5.74
N GLY A 117 13.62 -0.47 6.93
CA GLY A 117 13.52 0.59 7.95
C GLY A 117 14.87 1.08 8.46
N THR A 118 15.96 0.32 8.26
CA THR A 118 17.32 0.75 8.61
C THR A 118 17.92 1.76 7.62
N LEU A 119 17.37 1.87 6.40
CA LEU A 119 17.75 2.87 5.39
C LEU A 119 16.66 3.95 5.35
N ASN A 120 16.79 4.98 6.21
CA ASN A 120 15.74 5.96 6.47
C ASN A 120 16.23 7.41 6.50
N GLN A 121 17.31 7.72 5.78
CA GLN A 121 17.87 9.06 5.73
C GLN A 121 17.09 9.98 4.79
N ILE A 122 16.84 11.22 5.23
CA ILE A 122 16.41 12.34 4.37
C ILE A 122 17.69 13.10 3.98
N TYR A 123 18.04 13.07 2.70
CA TYR A 123 19.27 13.70 2.19
C TYR A 123 19.09 15.19 1.89
N SER A 124 17.94 15.55 1.32
CA SER A 124 17.63 16.93 1.00
C SER A 124 16.12 17.17 0.91
N ILE A 125 15.71 18.37 1.28
CA ILE A 125 14.35 18.89 1.06
C ILE A 125 14.50 20.26 0.40
N THR A 126 13.83 20.44 -0.73
CA THR A 126 13.74 21.71 -1.46
C THR A 126 12.28 22.12 -1.64
N SER A 127 12.03 23.28 -2.22
CA SER A 127 10.66 23.73 -2.53
C SER A 127 9.96 22.87 -3.60
N THR A 128 10.67 21.99 -4.30
CA THR A 128 10.11 21.21 -5.42
C THR A 128 10.39 19.72 -5.34
N SER A 129 11.31 19.26 -4.49
CA SER A 129 11.66 17.84 -4.37
C SER A 129 12.28 17.51 -3.01
N ALA A 130 12.18 16.26 -2.63
CA ALA A 130 12.95 15.67 -1.52
C ALA A 130 13.65 14.39 -2.00
N GLU A 131 14.92 14.22 -1.61
CA GLU A 131 15.69 12.98 -1.82
C GLU A 131 15.76 12.21 -0.50
N VAL A 132 15.29 10.96 -0.51
CA VAL A 132 15.11 10.16 0.70
C VAL A 132 15.45 8.69 0.46
N ASP A 133 15.90 7.98 1.49
CA ASP A 133 15.95 6.52 1.47
C ASP A 133 14.55 5.91 1.43
N ALA A 134 14.42 4.74 0.86
CA ALA A 134 13.14 4.06 0.67
C ALA A 134 12.47 3.60 1.99
N GLY A 135 13.25 3.40 3.04
CA GLY A 135 12.76 3.06 4.38
C GLY A 135 12.27 4.26 5.19
N THR A 136 12.55 5.51 4.77
CA THR A 136 11.99 6.73 5.36
C THR A 136 10.48 6.67 5.33
N THR A 137 9.79 7.06 6.41
CA THR A 137 8.34 7.14 6.42
C THR A 137 7.85 8.47 5.86
N TRP A 138 6.62 8.48 5.30
CA TRP A 138 5.98 9.74 4.91
C TRP A 138 5.76 10.66 6.12
N LYS A 139 5.56 10.09 7.31
CA LYS A 139 5.46 10.82 8.58
C LYS A 139 6.73 11.63 8.86
N ASP A 140 7.91 10.99 8.74
CA ASP A 140 9.20 11.65 8.97
C ASP A 140 9.43 12.75 7.94
N LEU A 141 9.15 12.48 6.66
CA LEU A 141 9.32 13.45 5.60
C LEU A 141 8.37 14.66 5.77
N VAL A 142 7.07 14.43 6.00
CA VAL A 142 6.11 15.54 6.15
C VAL A 142 6.38 16.36 7.42
N THR A 143 6.80 15.72 8.50
CA THR A 143 7.17 16.42 9.73
C THR A 143 8.35 17.36 9.50
N ALA A 144 9.39 16.90 8.80
CA ALA A 144 10.55 17.72 8.48
C ALA A 144 10.21 18.83 7.48
N SER A 145 9.43 18.53 6.44
CA SER A 145 9.19 19.46 5.34
C SER A 145 8.11 20.51 5.64
N SER A 146 7.08 20.19 6.44
CA SER A 146 6.01 21.14 6.78
C SER A 146 6.53 22.32 7.60
N ALA A 147 7.55 22.11 8.44
CA ALA A 147 8.24 23.20 9.15
C ALA A 147 8.95 24.18 8.21
N MET A 148 9.23 23.75 6.97
CA MET A 148 9.81 24.57 5.90
C MET A 148 8.74 25.17 4.95
N GLY A 149 7.46 24.88 5.19
CA GLY A 149 6.34 25.32 4.35
C GLY A 149 6.11 24.46 3.09
N PHE A 150 6.60 23.24 3.05
CA PHE A 150 6.46 22.31 1.93
C PHE A 150 5.90 20.96 2.39
N ALA A 151 5.20 20.28 1.49
CA ALA A 151 4.76 18.89 1.69
C ALA A 151 4.71 18.13 0.36
N PRO A 152 4.76 16.79 0.37
CA PRO A 152 4.40 15.99 -0.80
C PRO A 152 2.98 16.31 -1.27
N PRO A 153 2.72 16.37 -2.61
CA PRO A 153 1.39 16.69 -3.14
C PRO A 153 0.33 15.64 -2.79
N VAL A 154 0.76 14.41 -2.54
CA VAL A 154 -0.10 13.26 -2.22
C VAL A 154 0.39 12.60 -0.94
N LEU A 155 -0.47 12.57 0.08
CA LEU A 155 -0.20 11.93 1.37
C LEU A 155 -1.28 10.89 1.65
N THR A 156 -0.90 9.63 1.86
CA THR A 156 -1.82 8.57 2.30
C THR A 156 -2.48 8.92 3.63
N GLY A 157 -3.62 8.32 3.95
CA GLY A 157 -4.28 8.58 5.23
C GLY A 157 -3.38 8.29 6.42
N PHE A 158 -2.74 7.11 6.44
CA PHE A 158 -1.72 6.73 7.44
C PHE A 158 -0.32 7.03 6.89
N LEU A 159 0.45 7.85 7.59
CA LEU A 159 1.78 8.31 7.16
C LEU A 159 2.94 7.51 7.76
N GLY A 160 2.68 6.62 8.71
CA GLY A 160 3.65 5.67 9.23
C GLY A 160 4.15 4.64 8.20
N LEU A 161 3.83 4.79 6.91
CA LEU A 161 4.25 3.93 5.80
C LEU A 161 5.58 4.38 5.23
N SER A 162 6.42 3.41 4.85
CA SER A 162 7.68 3.71 4.17
C SER A 162 7.46 4.17 2.73
N ILE A 163 8.27 5.11 2.26
CA ILE A 163 8.20 5.67 0.91
C ILE A 163 8.36 4.57 -0.14
N GLY A 164 9.39 3.73 -0.05
CA GLY A 164 9.59 2.64 -1.00
C GLY A 164 8.45 1.61 -1.01
N GLY A 165 7.81 1.38 0.14
CA GLY A 165 6.65 0.49 0.25
C GLY A 165 5.45 1.03 -0.52
N THR A 166 5.06 2.28 -0.32
CA THR A 166 3.91 2.88 -1.01
C THR A 166 4.18 3.10 -2.49
N LEU A 167 5.40 3.49 -2.88
CA LEU A 167 5.78 3.62 -4.29
C LEU A 167 5.75 2.27 -5.03
N SER A 168 5.95 1.16 -4.33
CA SER A 168 5.79 -0.18 -4.92
C SER A 168 4.34 -0.57 -5.17
N VAL A 169 3.35 0.13 -4.57
CA VAL A 169 1.91 -0.22 -4.61
C VAL A 169 1.07 0.84 -5.32
N GLY A 170 1.34 2.14 -5.07
CA GLY A 170 0.57 3.25 -5.60
C GLY A 170 0.61 4.46 -4.67
N GLY A 171 0.05 4.34 -3.46
CA GLY A 171 -0.08 5.43 -2.49
C GLY A 171 -1.20 6.40 -2.84
N ILE A 172 -2.40 6.14 -2.32
CA ILE A 172 -3.63 6.90 -2.61
C ILE A 172 -3.99 7.79 -1.43
N SER A 173 -4.57 8.95 -1.71
CA SER A 173 -4.94 9.97 -0.73
C SER A 173 -6.37 10.49 -0.98
N PRO A 174 -6.94 11.25 -0.02
CA PRO A 174 -8.18 11.99 -0.24
C PRO A 174 -8.01 13.21 -1.18
N THR A 175 -6.80 13.54 -1.62
CA THR A 175 -6.53 14.68 -2.52
C THR A 175 -6.96 14.34 -3.94
N ASN A 176 -8.11 14.84 -4.37
CA ASN A 176 -8.85 14.35 -5.52
C ASN A 176 -8.21 14.59 -6.90
N ASN A 177 -7.36 15.61 -7.01
CA ASN A 177 -6.89 16.13 -8.29
C ASN A 177 -5.36 16.06 -8.46
N GLN A 178 -4.71 15.10 -7.80
CA GLN A 178 -3.25 14.94 -7.84
C GLN A 178 -2.81 13.54 -8.36
N GLY A 179 -3.69 12.53 -8.37
CA GLY A 179 -3.33 11.15 -8.66
C GLY A 179 -2.73 10.43 -7.45
N ALA A 180 -1.81 9.53 -7.68
CA ALA A 180 -1.17 8.71 -6.66
C ALA A 180 0.25 9.20 -6.33
N GLN A 181 0.83 8.74 -5.22
CA GLN A 181 2.23 9.04 -4.87
C GLN A 181 3.21 8.60 -5.98
N VAL A 182 2.94 7.50 -6.66
CA VAL A 182 3.76 7.02 -7.79
C VAL A 182 3.80 7.99 -8.98
N ASP A 183 2.81 8.87 -9.13
CA ASP A 183 2.76 9.87 -10.20
C ASP A 183 3.62 11.12 -9.89
N HIS A 184 4.20 11.20 -8.67
CA HIS A 184 4.99 12.30 -8.15
C HIS A 184 6.43 11.90 -7.82
N VAL A 185 7.02 11.02 -8.62
CA VAL A 185 8.39 10.55 -8.46
C VAL A 185 9.24 11.04 -9.63
N ARG A 186 10.42 11.58 -9.32
CA ARG A 186 11.36 12.10 -10.32
C ARG A 186 12.45 11.11 -10.69
N GLU A 187 12.95 10.40 -9.68
CA GLU A 187 14.06 9.45 -9.80
C GLU A 187 13.95 8.36 -8.75
N LEU A 188 14.40 7.17 -9.09
CA LEU A 188 14.58 6.06 -8.17
C LEU A 188 16.02 5.54 -8.23
N GLU A 189 16.51 5.05 -7.10
CA GLU A 189 17.65 4.15 -7.04
C GLU A 189 17.12 2.75 -6.69
N VAL A 190 17.50 1.75 -7.47
CA VAL A 190 16.91 0.41 -7.44
C VAL A 190 18.00 -0.65 -7.48
N VAL A 191 17.88 -1.67 -6.63
CA VAL A 191 18.66 -2.91 -6.76
C VAL A 191 17.82 -3.94 -7.51
N THR A 192 18.31 -4.37 -8.69
CA THR A 192 17.64 -5.37 -9.54
C THR A 192 17.76 -6.79 -8.95
N GLY A 193 17.03 -7.76 -9.50
CA GLY A 193 17.17 -9.18 -9.15
C GLY A 193 18.55 -9.77 -9.46
N GLU A 194 19.38 -9.08 -10.23
CA GLU A 194 20.78 -9.43 -10.44
C GLU A 194 21.74 -8.84 -9.38
N GLY A 195 21.20 -7.97 -8.47
CA GLY A 195 21.98 -7.26 -7.46
C GLY A 195 22.75 -6.07 -8.03
N GLU A 196 22.35 -5.57 -9.20
CA GLU A 196 22.91 -4.35 -9.77
C GLU A 196 22.17 -3.13 -9.25
N LEU A 197 22.92 -2.09 -8.85
CA LEU A 197 22.39 -0.81 -8.43
C LEU A 197 22.21 0.07 -9.66
N VAL A 198 20.98 0.52 -9.92
CA VAL A 198 20.62 1.31 -11.08
C VAL A 198 19.84 2.55 -10.64
N ARG A 199 20.25 3.72 -11.10
CA ARG A 199 19.42 4.94 -11.06
C ARG A 199 18.53 4.97 -12.27
N CYS A 200 17.25 5.28 -12.07
CA CYS A 200 16.28 5.32 -13.15
C CYS A 200 15.28 6.48 -12.97
N SER A 201 14.79 6.99 -14.09
CA SER A 201 13.87 8.13 -14.15
C SER A 201 13.09 8.07 -15.46
N PRO A 202 12.08 8.91 -15.70
CA PRO A 202 11.36 8.96 -16.98
C PRO A 202 12.25 9.20 -18.22
N ARG A 203 13.50 9.69 -18.02
CA ARG A 203 14.45 9.98 -19.12
C ARG A 203 15.68 9.07 -19.13
N HIS A 204 15.90 8.29 -18.07
CA HIS A 204 17.04 7.39 -17.94
C HIS A 204 16.55 6.05 -17.39
N GLN A 205 16.78 4.95 -18.11
CA GLN A 205 16.25 3.63 -17.78
C GLN A 205 14.72 3.65 -17.50
N PRO A 206 13.91 4.26 -18.40
CA PRO A 206 12.48 4.50 -18.14
C PRO A 206 11.70 3.21 -17.89
N GLU A 207 12.08 2.11 -18.55
CA GLU A 207 11.42 0.81 -18.38
C GLU A 207 11.57 0.26 -16.93
N LEU A 208 12.76 0.43 -16.32
CA LEU A 208 12.97 0.04 -14.91
C LEU A 208 12.21 0.97 -13.96
N PHE A 209 12.21 2.27 -14.27
CA PHE A 209 11.48 3.27 -13.49
C PHE A 209 9.99 2.93 -13.44
N GLU A 210 9.36 2.72 -14.59
CA GLU A 210 7.95 2.33 -14.70
C GLU A 210 7.68 0.97 -14.04
N ALA A 211 8.58 -0.01 -14.22
CA ALA A 211 8.42 -1.34 -13.65
C ALA A 211 8.50 -1.40 -12.11
N CYS A 212 9.12 -0.40 -11.48
CA CYS A 212 9.23 -0.33 -10.01
C CYS A 212 8.07 0.43 -9.38
N LEU A 213 7.47 1.41 -10.08
CA LEU A 213 6.32 2.16 -9.60
C LEU A 213 5.04 1.34 -9.74
N ALA A 214 4.35 1.08 -8.61
CA ALA A 214 3.21 0.18 -8.52
C ALA A 214 3.46 -1.26 -9.04
N GLY A 215 4.74 -1.63 -9.24
CA GLY A 215 5.15 -2.95 -9.74
C GLY A 215 5.26 -4.03 -8.68
N LEU A 216 4.79 -3.78 -7.46
CA LEU A 216 4.75 -4.72 -6.33
C LEU A 216 6.12 -5.37 -6.02
N GLY A 217 7.21 -4.63 -6.24
CA GLY A 217 8.58 -5.08 -5.99
C GLY A 217 9.06 -6.20 -6.93
N GLN A 218 8.38 -6.44 -8.05
CA GLN A 218 8.68 -7.57 -8.94
C GLN A 218 9.96 -7.37 -9.74
N CYS A 219 10.31 -6.15 -10.12
CA CYS A 219 11.45 -5.87 -11.01
C CYS A 219 12.66 -5.28 -10.30
N GLY A 220 12.51 -4.87 -9.03
CA GLY A 220 13.61 -4.29 -8.27
C GLY A 220 13.21 -3.89 -6.86
N ILE A 221 14.22 -3.66 -6.04
CA ILE A 221 14.11 -3.17 -4.65
C ILE A 221 14.43 -1.69 -4.68
N ILE A 222 13.45 -0.83 -4.45
CA ILE A 222 13.66 0.62 -4.34
C ILE A 222 14.50 0.87 -3.08
N THR A 223 15.64 1.54 -3.24
CA THR A 223 16.55 1.90 -2.13
C THR A 223 16.52 3.38 -1.84
N ARG A 224 16.24 4.22 -2.83
CA ARG A 224 16.13 5.67 -2.70
C ARG A 224 15.13 6.23 -3.70
N ALA A 225 14.48 7.33 -3.35
CA ALA A 225 13.57 8.05 -4.22
C ALA A 225 13.81 9.57 -4.16
N VAL A 226 13.60 10.24 -5.29
CA VAL A 226 13.41 11.68 -5.37
C VAL A 226 11.93 11.92 -5.66
N VAL A 227 11.22 12.48 -4.67
CA VAL A 227 9.77 12.72 -4.73
C VAL A 227 9.47 14.21 -4.88
N ASP A 228 8.33 14.54 -5.49
CA ASP A 228 7.86 15.91 -5.61
C ASP A 228 7.52 16.52 -4.26
N MET A 229 7.78 17.82 -4.16
CA MET A 229 7.36 18.68 -3.06
C MET A 229 6.61 19.90 -3.60
N ALA A 230 5.67 20.41 -2.86
CA ALA A 230 4.91 21.61 -3.19
C ALA A 230 4.73 22.53 -1.95
N PRO A 231 4.54 23.85 -2.12
CA PRO A 231 4.14 24.70 -1.03
C PRO A 231 2.83 24.23 -0.39
N VAL A 232 2.77 24.24 0.92
CA VAL A 232 1.58 23.86 1.68
C VAL A 232 1.11 25.01 2.56
N LYS A 233 -0.21 25.17 2.70
CA LYS A 233 -0.81 26.14 3.61
C LYS A 233 -0.69 25.66 5.05
N PRO A 234 -0.47 26.57 6.03
CA PRO A 234 -0.22 26.18 7.42
C PRO A 234 -1.47 25.68 8.16
N GLN A 235 -2.66 25.99 7.66
CA GLN A 235 -3.95 25.65 8.28
C GLN A 235 -4.84 24.91 7.30
N VAL A 236 -5.70 24.06 7.85
CA VAL A 236 -6.80 23.41 7.13
C VAL A 236 -8.12 23.66 7.86
N ARG A 237 -9.20 23.83 7.10
CA ARG A 237 -10.57 23.78 7.62
C ARG A 237 -11.20 22.49 7.15
N VAL A 238 -11.63 21.68 8.11
CA VAL A 238 -12.30 20.40 7.88
C VAL A 238 -13.80 20.59 8.07
N PHE A 239 -14.56 20.19 7.08
CA PHE A 239 -16.03 20.12 7.09
C PHE A 239 -16.43 18.65 7.12
N LEU A 240 -17.12 18.21 8.17
CA LEU A 240 -17.72 16.88 8.26
C LEU A 240 -19.23 17.01 8.14
N LEU A 241 -19.78 16.53 7.02
CA LEU A 241 -21.20 16.60 6.69
C LEU A 241 -21.77 15.18 6.72
N ASN A 242 -22.82 14.95 7.53
CA ASN A 242 -23.39 13.62 7.72
C ASN A 242 -24.68 13.44 6.93
N TYR A 243 -24.83 12.27 6.28
CA TYR A 243 -26.01 11.88 5.51
C TYR A 243 -26.46 10.48 6.00
N VAL A 244 -27.77 10.26 5.94
CA VAL A 244 -28.39 8.96 6.26
C VAL A 244 -28.92 8.22 5.02
N ASP A 245 -28.90 8.89 3.87
CA ASP A 245 -29.23 8.33 2.57
C ASP A 245 -28.13 8.58 1.55
N SER A 246 -27.89 7.62 0.68
CA SER A 246 -26.83 7.68 -0.31
C SER A 246 -27.11 8.68 -1.44
N ALA A 247 -28.37 8.89 -1.81
CA ALA A 247 -28.72 9.80 -2.91
C ALA A 247 -28.36 11.25 -2.58
N SER A 248 -28.71 11.74 -1.38
CA SER A 248 -28.31 13.07 -0.88
C SER A 248 -26.79 13.19 -0.78
N PHE A 249 -26.12 12.17 -0.24
CA PHE A 249 -24.66 12.12 -0.17
C PHE A 249 -24.03 12.25 -1.55
N PHE A 250 -24.42 11.43 -2.53
CA PHE A 250 -23.82 11.47 -3.87
C PHE A 250 -24.19 12.75 -4.64
N SER A 251 -25.34 13.36 -4.37
CA SER A 251 -25.70 14.67 -4.93
C SER A 251 -24.70 15.74 -4.51
N ASP A 252 -24.46 15.88 -3.19
CA ASP A 252 -23.53 16.87 -2.66
C ASP A 252 -22.08 16.55 -3.00
N LEU A 253 -21.71 15.27 -3.01
CA LEU A 253 -20.37 14.83 -3.43
C LEU A 253 -20.07 15.28 -4.87
N ARG A 254 -20.97 15.05 -5.82
CA ARG A 254 -20.82 15.48 -7.22
C ARG A 254 -20.69 17.00 -7.33
N GLU A 255 -21.54 17.73 -6.62
CA GLU A 255 -21.48 19.19 -6.59
C GLU A 255 -20.11 19.72 -6.11
N LEU A 256 -19.57 19.14 -5.03
CA LEU A 256 -18.25 19.53 -4.51
C LEU A 256 -17.11 19.19 -5.48
N LEU A 257 -17.19 18.02 -6.14
CA LEU A 257 -16.18 17.61 -7.11
C LEU A 257 -16.20 18.46 -8.38
N ASP A 258 -17.38 18.82 -8.86
CA ASP A 258 -17.54 19.67 -10.06
C ASP A 258 -17.06 21.08 -9.81
N ARG A 259 -17.32 21.65 -8.63
CA ARG A 259 -16.80 22.97 -8.23
C ARG A 259 -15.28 22.97 -8.03
N GLY A 260 -14.71 21.88 -7.51
CA GLY A 260 -13.26 21.73 -7.31
C GLY A 260 -12.64 22.75 -6.36
N GLU A 261 -13.41 23.26 -5.39
CA GLU A 261 -12.99 24.31 -4.45
C GLU A 261 -12.29 23.74 -3.21
N PHE A 262 -12.37 22.42 -2.98
CA PHE A 262 -11.71 21.74 -1.88
C PHE A 262 -10.45 21.00 -2.35
N THR A 263 -9.46 20.92 -1.46
CA THR A 263 -8.22 20.20 -1.73
C THR A 263 -8.43 18.68 -1.58
N ASP A 264 -9.07 18.29 -0.48
CA ASP A 264 -9.40 16.90 -0.19
C ASP A 264 -10.92 16.74 -0.09
N VAL A 265 -11.46 15.69 -0.72
CA VAL A 265 -12.85 15.27 -0.54
C VAL A 265 -12.85 13.75 -0.41
N SER A 266 -13.48 13.25 0.64
CA SER A 266 -13.58 11.82 0.92
C SER A 266 -14.86 11.52 1.69
N MET A 267 -15.16 10.22 1.86
CA MET A 267 -16.24 9.80 2.72
C MET A 267 -15.80 8.64 3.62
N LEU A 268 -16.21 8.70 4.87
CA LEU A 268 -16.21 7.57 5.80
C LEU A 268 -17.64 7.10 6.03
N GLY A 269 -17.85 5.79 5.97
CA GLY A 269 -19.15 5.20 6.23
C GLY A 269 -19.14 4.32 7.47
N PHE A 270 -20.14 4.50 8.33
CA PHE A 270 -20.27 3.78 9.59
C PHE A 270 -21.66 3.14 9.72
N PRO A 271 -21.78 1.97 10.40
CA PRO A 271 -23.10 1.44 10.73
C PRO A 271 -23.90 2.46 11.54
N ASN A 272 -25.16 2.68 11.12
CA ASN A 272 -26.08 3.54 11.87
C ASN A 272 -26.82 2.70 12.91
N PRO A 273 -26.80 3.08 14.21
CA PRO A 273 -27.57 2.37 15.23
C PRO A 273 -29.09 2.29 14.96
N ALA A 274 -29.63 3.22 14.17
CA ALA A 274 -31.04 3.22 13.75
C ALA A 274 -31.31 2.33 12.53
N GLY A 275 -30.29 1.65 11.98
CA GLY A 275 -30.33 0.84 10.77
C GLY A 275 -29.71 1.53 9.56
N GLY A 276 -29.10 0.74 8.68
CA GLY A 276 -28.36 1.27 7.52
C GLY A 276 -27.01 1.86 7.88
N PHE A 277 -26.59 2.92 7.17
CA PHE A 277 -25.29 3.53 7.32
C PHE A 277 -25.37 5.06 7.44
N ILE A 278 -24.38 5.65 8.10
CA ILE A 278 -24.09 7.08 8.07
C ILE A 278 -22.99 7.28 7.05
N PHE A 279 -23.19 8.20 6.10
CA PHE A 279 -22.17 8.64 5.14
C PHE A 279 -21.64 9.98 5.61
N GLN A 280 -20.42 10.01 6.13
CA GLN A 280 -19.75 11.23 6.58
C GLN A 280 -18.84 11.76 5.47
N LEU A 281 -19.29 12.76 4.76
CA LEU A 281 -18.48 13.46 3.76
C LEU A 281 -17.52 14.38 4.51
N SER A 282 -16.22 14.22 4.19
CA SER A 282 -15.15 15.11 4.65
C SER A 282 -14.66 15.95 3.48
N ALA A 283 -14.85 17.27 3.56
CA ALA A 283 -14.31 18.24 2.62
C ALA A 283 -13.32 19.15 3.32
N VAL A 284 -12.14 19.39 2.72
CA VAL A 284 -11.04 20.11 3.38
C VAL A 284 -10.50 21.23 2.51
N ALA A 285 -10.48 22.43 3.08
CA ALA A 285 -9.91 23.62 2.47
C ALA A 285 -8.60 24.00 3.18
N TYR A 286 -7.51 24.12 2.42
CA TYR A 286 -6.21 24.55 2.93
C TYR A 286 -6.11 26.08 2.81
N PHE A 287 -5.68 26.76 3.87
CA PHE A 287 -5.71 28.22 3.90
C PHE A 287 -4.57 28.87 4.70
N ASP A 288 -4.34 30.15 4.43
CA ASP A 288 -3.51 31.00 5.27
C ASP A 288 -4.38 31.65 6.35
N PRO A 289 -3.94 31.77 7.61
CA PRO A 289 -4.74 32.35 8.69
C PRO A 289 -5.25 33.79 8.41
N ALA A 290 -4.53 34.54 7.58
CA ALA A 290 -4.95 35.89 7.15
C ALA A 290 -6.13 35.87 6.14
N HIS A 291 -6.41 34.69 5.55
CA HIS A 291 -7.45 34.52 4.52
C HIS A 291 -8.24 33.25 4.79
N PRO A 292 -9.04 33.18 5.86
CA PRO A 292 -9.84 32.03 6.20
C PRO A 292 -10.93 31.78 5.15
N PRO A 293 -11.32 30.52 4.91
CA PRO A 293 -12.38 30.18 3.97
C PRO A 293 -13.73 30.74 4.36
N ASP A 294 -14.51 31.17 3.37
CA ASP A 294 -15.93 31.55 3.54
C ASP A 294 -16.80 30.30 3.53
N ASN A 295 -17.28 29.89 4.71
CA ASN A 295 -18.11 28.70 4.86
C ASN A 295 -19.42 28.80 4.08
N ALA A 296 -20.08 29.99 4.04
CA ALA A 296 -21.34 30.15 3.34
C ALA A 296 -21.15 29.96 1.82
N HIS A 297 -20.02 30.44 1.28
CA HIS A 297 -19.67 30.22 -0.12
C HIS A 297 -19.35 28.76 -0.41
N LEU A 298 -18.53 28.12 0.42
CA LEU A 298 -18.08 26.73 0.20
C LEU A 298 -19.22 25.71 0.32
N LEU A 299 -20.17 25.94 1.23
CA LEU A 299 -21.29 25.03 1.50
C LEU A 299 -22.58 25.42 0.79
N ARG A 300 -22.55 26.42 -0.12
CA ARG A 300 -23.74 26.83 -0.89
C ARG A 300 -24.32 25.66 -1.69
N ASP A 301 -25.62 25.68 -1.84
CA ASP A 301 -26.39 24.76 -2.68
C ASP A 301 -26.29 23.23 -2.29
N LEU A 302 -25.67 22.93 -1.13
CA LEU A 302 -25.62 21.58 -0.57
C LEU A 302 -26.88 21.31 0.27
N ILE A 303 -27.28 20.02 0.31
CA ILE A 303 -28.53 19.57 0.98
C ILE A 303 -28.27 18.89 2.33
N PHE A 304 -27.05 18.94 2.86
CA PHE A 304 -26.70 18.36 4.16
C PHE A 304 -27.51 19.02 5.31
N ASP A 305 -27.62 18.31 6.45
CA ASP A 305 -28.19 18.89 7.68
C ASP A 305 -27.17 19.80 8.38
N PRO A 306 -27.37 21.14 8.40
CA PRO A 306 -26.45 22.06 9.07
C PRO A 306 -26.31 21.82 10.58
N ALA A 307 -27.34 21.26 11.24
CA ALA A 307 -27.30 20.97 12.68
C ALA A 307 -26.41 19.76 13.00
N ALA A 308 -26.18 18.87 12.02
CA ALA A 308 -25.32 17.70 12.14
C ALA A 308 -23.90 17.92 11.59
N ALA A 309 -23.63 19.09 11.00
CA ALA A 309 -22.31 19.42 10.45
C ALA A 309 -21.31 19.78 11.55
N GLN A 310 -20.06 19.35 11.37
CA GLN A 310 -18.94 19.75 12.21
C GLN A 310 -17.92 20.51 11.35
N ILE A 311 -17.48 21.66 11.82
CA ILE A 311 -16.49 22.49 11.12
C ILE A 311 -15.40 22.85 12.12
N SER A 312 -14.15 22.57 11.79
CA SER A 312 -13.00 22.83 12.64
C SER A 312 -11.79 23.28 11.85
N ASP A 313 -11.01 24.17 12.47
CA ASP A 313 -9.70 24.58 11.95
C ASP A 313 -8.59 23.88 12.73
N GLU A 314 -7.59 23.40 12.01
CA GLU A 314 -6.42 22.78 12.62
C GLU A 314 -5.13 23.06 11.83
N ALA A 315 -3.97 22.87 12.46
CA ALA A 315 -2.71 22.96 11.77
C ALA A 315 -2.58 21.86 10.72
N PHE A 316 -2.01 22.16 9.55
CA PHE A 316 -1.80 21.20 8.48
C PHE A 316 -1.15 19.90 8.97
N LEU A 317 -0.10 19.98 9.80
CA LEU A 317 0.60 18.80 10.28
C LEU A 317 -0.29 17.90 11.17
N ASN A 318 -1.16 18.49 12.00
CA ASN A 318 -2.09 17.74 12.82
C ASN A 318 -3.10 16.98 11.92
N TYR A 319 -3.66 17.67 10.94
CA TYR A 319 -4.52 17.03 9.94
C TYR A 319 -3.82 15.90 9.17
N ALA A 320 -2.59 16.12 8.72
CA ALA A 320 -1.82 15.12 8.01
C ALA A 320 -1.59 13.86 8.88
N LEU A 321 -1.33 14.02 10.17
CA LEU A 321 -1.04 12.94 11.11
C LEU A 321 -2.28 12.36 11.83
N ARG A 322 -3.50 12.79 11.50
CA ARG A 322 -4.73 12.39 12.21
C ARG A 322 -4.96 10.87 12.27
N VAL A 323 -4.61 10.15 11.19
CA VAL A 323 -4.76 8.69 11.14
C VAL A 323 -3.63 7.99 11.91
N ASP A 324 -2.43 8.57 11.96
CA ASP A 324 -1.34 8.06 12.80
C ASP A 324 -1.73 8.10 14.28
N VAL A 325 -2.33 9.21 14.73
CA VAL A 325 -2.85 9.36 16.11
C VAL A 325 -3.95 8.33 16.40
N LEU A 326 -4.86 8.10 15.43
CA LEU A 326 -5.91 7.08 15.58
C LEU A 326 -5.31 5.67 15.68
N VAL A 327 -4.34 5.31 14.82
CA VAL A 327 -3.69 4.00 14.85
C VAL A 327 -2.93 3.80 16.16
N ASP A 328 -2.21 4.81 16.65
CA ASP A 328 -1.51 4.75 17.92
C ASP A 328 -2.50 4.57 19.09
N PHE A 329 -3.65 5.24 19.06
CA PHE A 329 -4.72 5.03 20.01
C PHE A 329 -5.28 3.58 19.97
N LEU A 330 -5.61 3.08 18.77
CA LEU A 330 -6.12 1.70 18.61
C LEU A 330 -5.10 0.65 19.10
N ARG A 331 -3.81 0.88 18.86
CA ARG A 331 -2.74 0.05 19.43
C ARG A 331 -2.75 0.06 20.94
N SER A 332 -2.90 1.24 21.56
CA SER A 332 -2.88 1.41 23.02
C SER A 332 -4.01 0.66 23.72
N ILE A 333 -5.13 0.44 23.04
CA ILE A 333 -6.30 -0.30 23.55
C ILE A 333 -6.40 -1.73 23.03
N GLY A 334 -5.36 -2.24 22.32
CA GLY A 334 -5.30 -3.61 21.78
C GLY A 334 -6.27 -3.89 20.63
N GLN A 335 -6.68 -2.87 19.89
CA GLN A 335 -7.61 -2.96 18.76
C GLN A 335 -6.90 -2.78 17.40
N TRP A 336 -5.58 -3.03 17.33
CA TRP A 336 -4.82 -2.95 16.09
C TRP A 336 -3.89 -4.14 15.91
N ASP A 337 -2.85 -4.27 16.75
CA ASP A 337 -1.87 -5.33 16.60
C ASP A 337 -2.45 -6.70 17.01
N GLY A 338 -2.15 -7.74 16.22
CA GLY A 338 -2.55 -9.12 16.51
C GLY A 338 -4.00 -9.48 16.17
N ILE A 339 -4.85 -8.53 15.78
CA ILE A 339 -6.19 -8.83 15.24
C ILE A 339 -6.13 -9.00 13.71
N ILE A 340 -7.20 -9.54 13.12
CA ILE A 340 -7.30 -9.75 11.68
C ILE A 340 -7.84 -8.49 11.00
N HIS A 341 -7.14 -8.02 9.95
CA HIS A 341 -7.56 -6.89 9.11
C HIS A 341 -7.79 -7.36 7.67
N PRO A 342 -8.93 -7.95 7.35
CA PRO A 342 -9.23 -8.44 6.01
C PRO A 342 -9.77 -7.33 5.11
N TRP A 343 -8.99 -6.28 4.92
CA TRP A 343 -9.42 -5.11 4.14
C TRP A 343 -9.75 -5.48 2.71
N TYR A 344 -10.72 -4.78 2.17
CA TYR A 344 -11.16 -4.88 0.79
C TYR A 344 -10.97 -3.54 0.12
N ASP A 345 -10.24 -3.51 -1.01
CA ASP A 345 -9.85 -2.27 -1.68
C ASP A 345 -10.05 -2.43 -3.19
N VAL A 346 -10.92 -1.62 -3.78
CA VAL A 346 -11.31 -1.72 -5.19
C VAL A 346 -11.54 -0.35 -5.82
N TRP A 347 -11.06 -0.19 -7.04
CA TRP A 347 -11.41 0.94 -7.89
C TRP A 347 -12.67 0.68 -8.66
N LEU A 348 -13.53 1.68 -8.77
CA LEU A 348 -14.77 1.63 -9.56
C LEU A 348 -14.87 2.83 -10.49
N PRO A 349 -15.44 2.66 -11.70
CA PRO A 349 -15.83 3.77 -12.58
C PRO A 349 -16.88 4.66 -11.90
N GLY A 350 -16.87 5.98 -12.19
CA GLY A 350 -17.77 6.95 -11.59
C GLY A 350 -19.24 6.66 -11.85
N GLY A 351 -19.58 6.21 -13.05
CA GLY A 351 -20.93 5.81 -13.39
C GLY A 351 -21.42 4.49 -12.75
N GLN A 352 -20.57 3.80 -11.98
CA GLN A 352 -20.90 2.49 -11.38
C GLN A 352 -20.86 2.50 -9.84
N ILE A 353 -20.29 3.52 -9.22
CA ILE A 353 -20.04 3.50 -7.77
C ILE A 353 -21.32 3.51 -6.95
N GLU A 354 -22.31 4.32 -7.34
CA GLU A 354 -23.57 4.48 -6.61
C GLU A 354 -24.38 3.17 -6.65
N ASP A 355 -24.52 2.56 -7.83
CA ASP A 355 -25.18 1.26 -8.01
C ASP A 355 -24.44 0.14 -7.28
N TYR A 356 -23.09 0.15 -7.35
CA TYR A 356 -22.28 -0.84 -6.64
C TYR A 356 -22.48 -0.75 -5.12
N MET A 357 -22.40 0.45 -4.55
CA MET A 357 -22.65 0.66 -3.13
C MET A 357 -24.10 0.31 -2.75
N GLY A 358 -25.07 0.63 -3.60
CA GLY A 358 -26.48 0.26 -3.43
C GLY A 358 -26.71 -1.25 -3.34
N ASP A 359 -25.94 -2.03 -4.11
CA ASP A 359 -26.00 -3.50 -4.07
C ASP A 359 -25.22 -4.10 -2.90
N VAL A 360 -24.07 -3.51 -2.54
CA VAL A 360 -23.14 -4.07 -1.55
C VAL A 360 -23.56 -3.75 -0.11
N LEU A 361 -23.82 -2.47 0.19
CA LEU A 361 -24.06 -2.03 1.56
C LEU A 361 -25.22 -2.75 2.26
N PRO A 362 -26.37 -3.02 1.61
CA PRO A 362 -27.45 -3.77 2.24
C PRO A 362 -27.10 -5.23 2.58
N THR A 363 -26.04 -5.78 1.99
CA THR A 363 -25.58 -7.15 2.27
C THR A 363 -24.62 -7.24 3.44
N LEU A 364 -24.05 -6.10 3.87
CA LEU A 364 -23.06 -6.06 4.96
C LEU A 364 -23.77 -6.14 6.31
N THR A 365 -23.25 -7.00 7.18
CA THR A 365 -23.65 -7.13 8.57
C THR A 365 -22.68 -6.38 9.48
N PRO A 366 -23.01 -6.12 10.75
CA PRO A 366 -22.05 -5.57 11.70
C PRO A 366 -20.77 -6.41 11.84
N GLU A 367 -20.83 -7.73 11.63
CA GLU A 367 -19.66 -8.61 11.64
C GLU A 367 -18.74 -8.34 10.42
N ASP A 368 -19.30 -8.00 9.26
CA ASP A 368 -18.53 -7.68 8.05
C ASP A 368 -17.71 -6.41 8.18
N ILE A 369 -18.15 -5.48 9.00
CA ILE A 369 -17.42 -4.24 9.31
C ILE A 369 -16.48 -4.48 10.51
N GLY A 370 -16.99 -5.13 11.57
CA GLY A 370 -16.29 -5.37 12.82
C GLY A 370 -16.34 -4.17 13.78
N PRO A 371 -15.86 -4.34 15.02
CA PRO A 371 -16.07 -3.36 16.10
C PRO A 371 -15.38 -2.01 15.90
N SER A 372 -14.28 -1.96 15.14
CA SER A 372 -13.53 -0.72 14.82
C SER A 372 -13.43 -0.46 13.32
N GLY A 373 -14.22 -1.18 12.52
CA GLY A 373 -14.20 -1.07 11.07
C GLY A 373 -15.10 0.04 10.54
N PHE A 374 -14.88 0.40 9.27
CA PHE A 374 -15.65 1.39 8.52
C PHE A 374 -15.46 1.13 7.02
N PHE A 375 -16.20 1.80 6.18
CA PHE A 375 -15.89 1.85 4.75
C PHE A 375 -15.49 3.27 4.34
N LEU A 376 -14.72 3.36 3.26
CA LEU A 376 -14.09 4.57 2.78
C LEU A 376 -14.40 4.77 1.30
N LEU A 377 -14.50 6.04 0.89
CA LEU A 377 -14.61 6.40 -0.53
C LEU A 377 -13.68 7.57 -0.83
N PHE A 378 -12.75 7.36 -1.78
CA PHE A 378 -11.90 8.41 -2.34
C PHE A 378 -12.24 8.66 -3.81
N PRO A 379 -12.96 9.74 -4.15
CA PRO A 379 -13.12 10.17 -5.53
C PRO A 379 -11.80 10.71 -6.08
N GLN A 380 -11.44 10.33 -7.30
CA GLN A 380 -10.18 10.70 -7.93
C GLN A 380 -10.39 11.06 -9.41
N ARG A 381 -9.69 12.11 -9.89
CA ARG A 381 -9.67 12.43 -11.31
C ARG A 381 -8.81 11.44 -12.07
N ARG A 382 -9.43 10.64 -12.93
CA ARG A 382 -8.78 9.60 -13.74
C ARG A 382 -7.56 10.11 -14.52
N ALA A 383 -7.66 11.31 -15.09
CA ALA A 383 -6.59 11.90 -15.91
C ALA A 383 -5.28 12.22 -15.16
N ARG A 384 -5.28 12.13 -13.82
CA ARG A 384 -4.09 12.35 -12.99
C ARG A 384 -3.25 11.09 -12.80
N PHE A 385 -3.80 9.91 -13.05
CA PHE A 385 -3.11 8.63 -12.94
C PHE A 385 -2.34 8.35 -14.24
N LYS A 386 -1.02 8.32 -14.16
CA LYS A 386 -0.11 8.17 -15.32
C LYS A 386 0.66 6.86 -15.28
N THR A 387 0.88 6.31 -14.08
CA THR A 387 1.67 5.09 -13.86
C THR A 387 0.93 3.86 -14.40
N SER A 388 1.50 3.18 -15.39
CA SER A 388 0.84 2.11 -16.15
C SER A 388 0.48 0.88 -15.31
N LEU A 389 1.34 0.51 -14.35
CA LEU A 389 1.11 -0.65 -13.47
C LEU A 389 0.13 -0.37 -12.32
N LEU A 390 -0.21 0.89 -12.03
CA LEU A 390 -1.32 1.24 -11.16
C LEU A 390 -2.64 1.16 -11.94
N ARG A 391 -3.24 -0.03 -11.94
CA ARG A 391 -4.42 -0.32 -12.75
C ARG A 391 -5.68 0.30 -12.15
N VAL A 392 -6.20 1.32 -12.80
CA VAL A 392 -7.47 2.00 -12.46
C VAL A 392 -8.44 1.92 -13.63
N PRO A 393 -9.78 2.05 -13.41
CA PRO A 393 -10.77 2.09 -14.51
C PRO A 393 -10.43 3.17 -15.53
N HIS A 394 -10.70 2.90 -16.81
CA HIS A 394 -10.42 3.82 -17.91
C HIS A 394 -11.64 4.64 -18.36
N GLN A 395 -12.83 4.19 -17.98
CA GLN A 395 -14.08 4.89 -18.22
C GLN A 395 -14.20 6.05 -17.20
N ASP A 396 -14.94 7.05 -17.56
CA ASP A 396 -15.34 8.19 -16.74
C ASP A 396 -14.21 9.16 -16.37
N GLU A 397 -14.57 10.39 -16.10
CA GLU A 397 -13.68 11.44 -15.61
C GLU A 397 -13.28 11.21 -14.15
N TRP A 398 -14.25 10.78 -13.34
CA TRP A 398 -14.06 10.41 -11.94
C TRP A 398 -14.04 8.91 -11.76
N ILE A 399 -13.11 8.44 -10.97
CA ILE A 399 -13.00 7.06 -10.49
C ILE A 399 -12.99 7.08 -8.97
N TYR A 400 -13.40 5.99 -8.36
CA TYR A 400 -13.56 5.93 -6.91
C TYR A 400 -12.80 4.73 -6.34
N LEU A 401 -11.92 4.98 -5.38
CA LEU A 401 -11.43 3.91 -4.51
C LEU A 401 -12.46 3.71 -3.42
N PHE A 402 -13.02 2.50 -3.37
CA PHE A 402 -13.95 2.04 -2.34
C PHE A 402 -13.30 0.96 -1.51
N ASP A 403 -13.22 1.20 -0.20
CA ASP A 403 -12.57 0.30 0.73
C ASP A 403 -13.52 -0.10 1.86
N ILE A 404 -13.39 -1.34 2.35
CA ILE A 404 -14.01 -1.80 3.59
C ILE A 404 -12.88 -2.18 4.55
N PHE A 405 -12.63 -1.34 5.53
CA PHE A 405 -11.63 -1.55 6.57
C PHE A 405 -12.21 -2.40 7.70
N THR A 406 -12.39 -3.68 7.43
CA THR A 406 -12.86 -4.64 8.41
C THR A 406 -11.79 -4.93 9.45
N ALA A 407 -12.18 -5.04 10.72
CA ALA A 407 -11.31 -5.46 11.81
C ALA A 407 -12.02 -6.53 12.67
N SER A 408 -11.32 -7.63 12.98
CA SER A 408 -11.88 -8.63 13.90
C SER A 408 -11.96 -8.10 15.33
N ALA A 409 -12.78 -8.74 16.15
CA ALA A 409 -12.75 -8.47 17.59
C ALA A 409 -11.42 -8.90 18.21
N ALA A 410 -10.97 -8.19 19.25
CA ALA A 410 -9.87 -8.62 20.10
C ALA A 410 -10.37 -9.62 21.17
N PRO A 411 -9.50 -10.53 21.67
CA PRO A 411 -8.14 -10.78 21.21
C PRO A 411 -8.11 -11.59 19.91
N GLY A 412 -7.08 -11.34 19.09
CA GLY A 412 -6.86 -12.11 17.85
C GLY A 412 -5.74 -13.15 18.01
N PRO A 413 -5.34 -13.80 16.87
CA PRO A 413 -6.04 -13.79 15.59
C PRO A 413 -7.26 -14.72 15.53
N ASP A 414 -8.21 -14.47 14.60
CA ASP A 414 -9.37 -15.32 14.30
C ASP A 414 -9.30 -15.85 12.85
N PRO A 415 -8.74 -17.05 12.63
CA PRO A 415 -8.61 -17.63 11.28
C PRO A 415 -9.96 -17.96 10.61
N ALA A 416 -11.00 -18.27 11.38
CA ALA A 416 -12.33 -18.56 10.84
C ALA A 416 -12.98 -17.27 10.29
N PHE A 417 -12.85 -16.17 11.03
CA PHE A 417 -13.25 -14.84 10.57
C PHE A 417 -12.47 -14.45 9.31
N ALA A 418 -11.14 -14.61 9.30
CA ALA A 418 -10.31 -14.34 8.14
C ALA A 418 -10.81 -15.06 6.88
N THR A 419 -11.12 -16.36 7.00
CA THR A 419 -11.60 -17.19 5.88
C THR A 419 -12.94 -16.67 5.34
N ARG A 420 -13.89 -16.32 6.22
CA ARG A 420 -15.19 -15.76 5.81
C ARG A 420 -15.01 -14.42 5.09
N MET A 421 -14.19 -13.54 5.64
CA MET A 421 -13.98 -12.19 5.06
C MET A 421 -13.21 -12.21 3.75
N VAL A 422 -12.21 -13.08 3.58
CA VAL A 422 -11.52 -13.26 2.29
C VAL A 422 -12.49 -13.80 1.22
N THR A 423 -13.39 -14.71 1.60
CA THR A 423 -14.45 -15.19 0.70
C THR A 423 -15.42 -14.06 0.32
N ARG A 424 -15.86 -13.25 1.28
CA ARG A 424 -16.65 -12.03 1.04
C ARG A 424 -15.95 -11.10 0.07
N ASN A 425 -14.69 -10.79 0.33
CA ASN A 425 -13.89 -9.89 -0.51
C ASN A 425 -13.83 -10.37 -1.96
N ARG A 426 -13.69 -11.69 -2.17
CA ARG A 426 -13.71 -12.27 -3.52
C ARG A 426 -15.05 -12.05 -4.20
N ASN A 427 -16.16 -12.30 -3.53
CA ASN A 427 -17.50 -12.10 -4.08
C ASN A 427 -17.74 -10.62 -4.44
N LEU A 428 -17.39 -9.70 -3.54
CA LEU A 428 -17.50 -8.27 -3.79
C LEU A 428 -16.61 -7.81 -4.96
N PHE A 429 -15.41 -8.36 -5.07
CA PHE A 429 -14.51 -8.04 -6.18
C PHE A 429 -15.05 -8.57 -7.52
N ASP A 430 -15.66 -9.75 -7.56
CA ASP A 430 -16.26 -10.27 -8.79
C ASP A 430 -17.45 -9.40 -9.25
N MET A 431 -18.22 -8.83 -8.30
CA MET A 431 -19.26 -7.84 -8.59
C MET A 431 -18.66 -6.51 -9.12
N ALA A 432 -17.57 -6.02 -8.51
CA ALA A 432 -16.89 -4.82 -8.96
C ALA A 432 -16.26 -5.00 -10.34
N ARG A 433 -15.59 -6.13 -10.58
CA ARG A 433 -14.97 -6.47 -11.87
C ARG A 433 -16.00 -6.53 -13.00
N ALA A 434 -17.19 -7.07 -12.73
CA ALA A 434 -18.30 -7.09 -13.70
C ALA A 434 -18.75 -5.67 -14.10
N ARG A 435 -18.46 -4.66 -13.29
CA ARG A 435 -18.72 -3.23 -13.51
C ARG A 435 -17.50 -2.45 -14.02
N GLY A 436 -16.45 -3.14 -14.44
CA GLY A 436 -15.19 -2.51 -14.89
C GLY A 436 -14.26 -2.07 -13.76
N GLY A 437 -14.52 -2.52 -12.54
CA GLY A 437 -13.64 -2.26 -11.39
C GLY A 437 -12.32 -3.02 -11.44
N THR A 438 -11.29 -2.45 -10.80
CA THR A 438 -9.95 -3.03 -10.68
C THR A 438 -9.50 -3.09 -9.24
N ARG A 439 -8.65 -4.06 -8.89
CA ARG A 439 -8.11 -4.21 -7.54
C ARG A 439 -7.13 -3.09 -7.20
N TYR A 440 -7.16 -2.55 -5.98
CA TYR A 440 -6.01 -1.89 -5.37
C TYR A 440 -5.23 -2.93 -4.53
N PRO A 441 -3.93 -3.17 -4.79
CA PRO A 441 -3.29 -4.44 -4.40
C PRO A 441 -2.74 -4.49 -2.97
N ILE A 442 -3.30 -3.76 -2.01
CA ILE A 442 -2.98 -3.88 -0.59
C ILE A 442 -3.92 -4.84 0.14
N GLY A 443 -5.17 -4.93 -0.28
CA GLY A 443 -6.24 -5.64 0.40
C GLY A 443 -6.09 -7.15 0.49
N ALA A 444 -6.92 -7.74 1.34
CA ALA A 444 -7.00 -9.17 1.57
C ALA A 444 -7.87 -9.85 0.49
N LEU A 445 -7.30 -9.97 -0.70
CA LEU A 445 -7.92 -10.59 -1.85
C LEU A 445 -6.97 -11.58 -2.52
N GLN A 446 -7.33 -12.84 -2.54
CA GLN A 446 -6.52 -13.86 -3.20
C GLN A 446 -6.66 -13.77 -4.71
N PHE A 447 -5.53 -13.57 -5.41
CA PHE A 447 -5.44 -13.63 -6.86
C PHE A 447 -4.62 -14.84 -7.31
N SER A 448 -5.14 -15.56 -8.29
CA SER A 448 -4.38 -16.50 -9.08
C SER A 448 -3.52 -15.76 -10.12
N ARG A 449 -2.58 -16.47 -10.75
CA ARG A 449 -1.81 -15.91 -11.89
C ARG A 449 -2.72 -15.48 -13.06
N PHE A 450 -3.85 -16.15 -13.24
CA PHE A 450 -4.84 -15.75 -14.23
C PHE A 450 -5.55 -14.45 -13.84
N ASP A 451 -5.92 -14.27 -12.55
CA ASP A 451 -6.50 -13.02 -12.07
C ASP A 451 -5.52 -11.84 -12.26
N TRP A 452 -4.22 -12.06 -12.01
CA TRP A 452 -3.19 -11.04 -12.27
C TRP A 452 -3.06 -10.70 -13.74
N ALA A 453 -3.10 -11.68 -14.64
CA ALA A 453 -3.07 -11.44 -16.08
C ALA A 453 -4.28 -10.61 -16.55
N LEU A 454 -5.47 -10.90 -16.03
CA LEU A 454 -6.67 -10.11 -16.28
C LEU A 454 -6.57 -8.69 -15.70
N HIS A 455 -6.03 -8.55 -14.48
CA HIS A 455 -5.86 -7.27 -13.80
C HIS A 455 -4.95 -6.32 -14.57
N TYR A 456 -3.79 -6.80 -15.02
CA TYR A 456 -2.87 -5.99 -15.81
C TYR A 456 -3.30 -5.83 -17.27
N GLY A 457 -4.15 -6.75 -17.81
CA GLY A 457 -4.66 -6.66 -19.16
C GLY A 457 -3.54 -6.56 -20.21
N GLU A 458 -3.58 -5.54 -21.04
CA GLU A 458 -2.58 -5.30 -22.11
C GLU A 458 -1.16 -5.11 -21.56
N GLU A 459 -1.00 -4.56 -20.37
CA GLU A 459 0.30 -4.33 -19.74
C GLU A 459 0.97 -5.63 -19.25
N PHE A 460 0.20 -6.73 -19.10
CA PHE A 460 0.75 -7.96 -18.52
C PHE A 460 1.89 -8.55 -19.34
N GLY A 461 1.79 -8.51 -20.67
CA GLY A 461 2.82 -9.02 -21.57
C GLY A 461 4.15 -8.30 -21.38
N GLU A 462 4.11 -6.97 -21.33
CA GLU A 462 5.30 -6.15 -21.09
C GLU A 462 5.83 -6.34 -19.67
N PHE A 463 4.97 -6.42 -18.65
CA PHE A 463 5.40 -6.68 -17.28
C PHE A 463 6.12 -8.04 -17.13
N VAL A 464 5.70 -9.07 -17.86
CA VAL A 464 6.43 -10.35 -17.95
C VAL A 464 7.84 -10.17 -18.56
N ASN A 465 7.97 -9.36 -19.59
CA ASN A 465 9.26 -9.07 -20.24
C ASN A 465 10.19 -8.30 -19.29
N LEU A 466 9.67 -7.29 -18.61
CA LEU A 466 10.40 -6.51 -17.60
C LEU A 466 10.87 -7.39 -16.43
N LYS A 467 10.00 -8.29 -15.94
CA LYS A 467 10.39 -9.28 -14.94
C LYS A 467 11.54 -10.16 -15.40
N ARG A 468 11.49 -10.68 -16.63
CA ARG A 468 12.58 -11.50 -17.21
C ARG A 468 13.88 -10.73 -17.34
N ARG A 469 13.80 -9.44 -17.67
CA ARG A 469 14.96 -8.58 -17.85
C ARG A 469 15.62 -8.20 -16.53
N PHE A 470 14.85 -7.79 -15.53
CA PHE A 470 15.37 -7.21 -14.29
C PHE A 470 15.43 -8.18 -13.12
N ASP A 471 14.74 -9.31 -13.20
CA ASP A 471 14.82 -10.43 -12.25
C ASP A 471 14.68 -11.79 -12.98
N PRO A 472 15.68 -12.16 -13.80
CA PRO A 472 15.62 -13.35 -14.66
C PRO A 472 15.44 -14.64 -13.86
N ASP A 473 15.96 -14.73 -12.64
CA ASP A 473 15.85 -15.89 -11.76
C ASP A 473 14.59 -15.83 -10.87
N ARG A 474 13.77 -14.79 -11.00
CA ARG A 474 12.49 -14.58 -10.31
C ARG A 474 12.62 -14.74 -8.79
N ILE A 475 13.67 -14.17 -8.21
CA ILE A 475 13.90 -14.27 -6.77
C ILE A 475 13.17 -13.19 -5.98
N LEU A 476 12.80 -12.04 -6.60
CA LEU A 476 12.22 -10.91 -5.90
C LEU A 476 10.73 -11.07 -5.63
N THR A 477 10.33 -10.72 -4.43
CA THR A 477 8.96 -10.48 -3.93
C THR A 477 7.94 -11.53 -4.36
N PRO A 478 8.05 -12.77 -3.84
CA PRO A 478 7.15 -13.87 -4.22
C PRO A 478 5.73 -13.72 -3.66
N GLY A 479 5.54 -12.91 -2.61
CA GLY A 479 4.28 -12.80 -1.85
C GLY A 479 3.03 -12.52 -2.69
N PRO A 480 3.04 -11.62 -3.69
CA PRO A 480 1.89 -11.36 -4.54
C PRO A 480 1.47 -12.54 -5.43
N GLY A 481 2.37 -13.46 -5.76
CA GLY A 481 2.08 -14.62 -6.60
C GLY A 481 1.80 -14.29 -8.07
N ILE A 482 2.44 -13.23 -8.62
CA ILE A 482 2.23 -12.77 -10.00
C ILE A 482 2.96 -13.70 -11.00
N PHE A 483 4.21 -14.13 -10.68
CA PHE A 483 5.12 -14.85 -11.58
C PHE A 483 5.59 -16.21 -11.05
#